data_c0626d3e8e37208d16f8056ecb7c25f4
#
_entry.id   c0626d3e8e37208d16f8056ecb7c25f4
#
_cell.length_a   1.000
_cell.length_b   1.000
_cell.length_c   1.000
_cell.angle_alpha   90.00
_cell.angle_beta   90.00
_cell.angle_gamma   90.00
#
_symmetry.space_group_name_H-M   'P 1'
#
loop_
_entity.id
_entity.type
_entity.pdbx_description
1 polymer ?
#
loop_
_entity_poly.entity_id
_entity_poly.type
_entity_poly.pdbx_seq_one_letter_code
_entity_poly.pdbx_strand_id
1 'polypeptide(L)'
;LMVTSAATAGVLKPLMSPAELANTMDQYEPIILDIRGDAYAEGHIVGANSAPYGLFRGPKINPGQLLDVKTLEQRFESLGLELDRPIVVVSEGANDSDFGAAARVYWTLKSSGFTDLTILNGGKQAWEAAGYPIGQINVKPQATELNITFTQKWTATTEQVVSVTKGEIDSLLLDARPASFYAGEKSHGAAARPGTLPGAKNYYYASFFVPGAAAISSAIDVASLKATLGIEDKQEIVSFCNTGHWAATNW
;
A
#
# COMPACT_ATOMS: atom_id res chain seq x y z
N LEU A 1 -20.97 -27.47 19.59
CA LEU A 1 -21.51 -26.22 19.01
C LEU A 1 -20.37 -25.56 18.26
N MET A 2 -20.39 -25.63 16.92
CA MET A 2 -19.49 -24.83 16.10
C MET A 2 -20.07 -23.42 16.02
N VAL A 3 -19.37 -22.46 16.63
CA VAL A 3 -19.65 -21.05 16.42
C VAL A 3 -18.96 -20.67 15.13
N THR A 4 -19.70 -20.61 14.03
CA THR A 4 -19.24 -19.97 12.79
C THR A 4 -19.17 -18.48 13.05
N SER A 5 -17.97 -17.97 13.29
CA SER A 5 -17.72 -16.53 13.25
C SER A 5 -18.02 -16.07 11.81
N ALA A 6 -19.13 -15.37 11.64
CA ALA A 6 -19.36 -14.60 10.44
C ALA A 6 -18.27 -13.53 10.39
N ALA A 7 -17.43 -13.55 9.37
CA ALA A 7 -16.52 -12.44 9.12
C ALA A 7 -17.38 -11.18 8.97
N THR A 8 -17.34 -10.30 9.95
CA THR A 8 -17.95 -8.99 9.86
C THR A 8 -17.27 -8.26 8.71
N ALA A 9 -18.05 -7.72 7.78
CA ALA A 9 -17.51 -6.83 6.75
C ALA A 9 -16.71 -5.72 7.45
N GLY A 10 -15.49 -5.45 6.97
CA GLY A 10 -14.65 -4.42 7.54
C GLY A 10 -15.37 -3.07 7.59
N VAL A 11 -15.07 -2.30 8.61
CA VAL A 11 -15.70 -0.98 8.85
C VAL A 11 -15.10 0.08 7.92
N LEU A 12 -13.81 -0.09 7.56
CA LEU A 12 -13.07 0.87 6.77
C LEU A 12 -13.17 0.55 5.26
N LYS A 13 -13.30 1.60 4.44
CA LYS A 13 -13.05 1.50 3.00
C LYS A 13 -11.53 1.44 2.78
N PRO A 14 -11.04 0.82 1.69
CA PRO A 14 -9.60 0.76 1.40
C PRO A 14 -8.90 2.13 1.33
N LEU A 15 -9.64 3.17 0.96
CA LEU A 15 -9.18 4.55 0.86
C LEU A 15 -10.22 5.47 1.50
N MET A 16 -9.80 6.33 2.42
CA MET A 16 -10.66 7.28 3.12
C MET A 16 -10.10 8.69 3.06
N SER A 17 -10.99 9.66 2.84
CA SER A 17 -10.67 11.07 3.02
C SER A 17 -10.48 11.42 4.51
N PRO A 18 -9.85 12.56 4.83
CA PRO A 18 -9.75 13.03 6.21
C PRO A 18 -11.10 13.12 6.93
N ALA A 19 -12.14 13.60 6.25
CA ALA A 19 -13.47 13.74 6.83
C ALA A 19 -14.13 12.37 7.12
N GLU A 20 -14.01 11.41 6.20
CA GLU A 20 -14.51 10.05 6.43
C GLU A 20 -13.78 9.39 7.61
N LEU A 21 -12.46 9.55 7.69
CA LEU A 21 -11.68 8.99 8.78
C LEU A 21 -12.06 9.63 10.12
N ALA A 22 -12.15 10.97 10.20
CA ALA A 22 -12.53 11.67 11.42
C ALA A 22 -13.87 11.18 11.98
N ASN A 23 -14.86 10.94 11.11
CA ASN A 23 -16.17 10.44 11.50
C ASN A 23 -16.14 9.00 12.02
N THR A 24 -15.11 8.23 11.73
CA THR A 24 -15.01 6.82 12.15
C THR A 24 -14.12 6.63 13.38
N MET A 25 -13.21 7.57 13.64
CA MET A 25 -12.22 7.44 14.72
C MET A 25 -12.85 7.25 16.10
N ASP A 26 -13.86 8.04 16.44
CA ASP A 26 -14.52 8.00 17.75
C ASP A 26 -15.32 6.72 17.99
N GLN A 27 -15.79 6.09 16.90
CA GLN A 27 -16.63 4.90 16.99
C GLN A 27 -15.84 3.61 17.01
N TYR A 28 -14.70 3.57 16.28
CA TYR A 28 -14.00 2.31 16.00
C TYR A 28 -12.58 2.28 16.54
N GLU A 29 -12.07 3.38 17.07
CA GLU A 29 -10.73 3.51 17.69
C GLU A 29 -9.63 2.79 16.87
N PRO A 30 -9.47 3.11 15.57
CA PRO A 30 -8.51 2.42 14.72
C PRO A 30 -7.07 2.62 15.19
N ILE A 31 -6.21 1.64 14.93
CA ILE A 31 -4.77 1.82 15.09
C ILE A 31 -4.27 2.68 13.91
N ILE A 32 -3.70 3.84 14.19
CA ILE A 32 -3.16 4.74 13.17
C ILE A 32 -1.65 4.51 13.08
N LEU A 33 -1.17 4.10 11.91
CA LEU A 33 0.24 3.88 11.62
C LEU A 33 0.79 5.06 10.83
N ASP A 34 1.59 5.89 11.45
CA ASP A 34 2.33 6.97 10.80
C ASP A 34 3.67 6.43 10.28
N ILE A 35 3.78 6.33 8.95
CA ILE A 35 4.93 5.69 8.30
C ILE A 35 6.07 6.66 7.94
N ARG A 36 6.00 7.93 8.36
CA ARG A 36 6.90 9.01 7.94
C ARG A 36 8.31 8.99 8.56
N GLY A 37 8.56 8.09 9.52
CA GLY A 37 9.85 8.02 10.21
C GLY A 37 10.08 9.24 11.10
N ASP A 38 11.23 9.92 10.93
CA ASP A 38 11.62 11.04 11.82
C ASP A 38 10.62 12.20 11.79
N ALA A 39 9.93 12.44 10.69
CA ALA A 39 8.89 13.47 10.56
C ALA A 39 7.68 13.26 11.49
N TYR A 40 7.51 12.05 12.05
CA TYR A 40 6.52 11.79 13.09
C TYR A 40 6.68 12.73 14.30
N ALA A 41 7.90 12.99 14.73
CA ALA A 41 8.19 13.83 15.90
C ALA A 41 7.84 15.32 15.68
N GLU A 42 7.78 15.77 14.42
CA GLU A 42 7.42 17.14 14.07
C GLU A 42 5.91 17.43 14.24
N GLY A 43 5.11 16.38 14.29
CA GLY A 43 3.65 16.41 14.47
C GLY A 43 2.97 15.31 13.68
N HIS A 44 2.03 14.63 14.32
CA HIS A 44 1.31 13.47 13.78
C HIS A 44 -0.17 13.52 14.16
N ILE A 45 -1.00 12.70 13.53
CA ILE A 45 -2.41 12.53 13.94
C ILE A 45 -2.45 12.08 15.39
N VAL A 46 -3.26 12.72 16.22
CA VAL A 46 -3.35 12.41 17.65
C VAL A 46 -3.63 10.93 17.84
N GLY A 47 -2.82 10.26 18.66
CA GLY A 47 -2.92 8.82 18.92
C GLY A 47 -2.24 7.91 17.90
N ALA A 48 -1.61 8.44 16.86
CA ALA A 48 -0.89 7.62 15.90
C ALA A 48 0.38 6.99 16.47
N ASN A 49 0.63 5.73 16.10
CA ASN A 49 1.87 5.01 16.37
C ASN A 49 2.92 5.34 15.31
N SER A 50 4.17 5.59 15.74
CA SER A 50 5.30 5.69 14.83
C SER A 50 5.62 4.31 14.23
N ALA A 51 5.46 4.18 12.92
CA ALA A 51 5.68 2.94 12.17
C ALA A 51 6.52 3.20 10.91
N PRO A 52 7.80 3.60 11.02
CA PRO A 52 8.62 4.00 9.89
C PRO A 52 8.55 3.03 8.72
N TYR A 53 8.38 3.55 7.50
CA TYR A 53 8.22 2.75 6.27
C TYR A 53 9.27 1.65 6.12
N GLY A 54 10.49 1.88 6.60
CA GLY A 54 11.58 0.89 6.61
C GLY A 54 11.26 -0.41 7.36
N LEU A 55 10.30 -0.40 8.30
CA LEU A 55 9.86 -1.61 9.00
C LEU A 55 9.14 -2.60 8.08
N PHE A 56 8.63 -2.14 6.95
CA PHE A 56 7.86 -2.96 5.98
C PHE A 56 8.69 -3.28 4.72
N ARG A 57 9.98 -2.97 4.72
CA ARG A 57 10.87 -3.08 3.57
C ARG A 57 11.99 -4.06 3.80
N GLY A 58 12.48 -4.65 2.73
CA GLY A 58 13.72 -5.41 2.72
C GLY A 58 14.96 -4.55 3.00
N PRO A 59 16.13 -5.15 3.04
CA PRO A 59 17.38 -4.45 3.31
C PRO A 59 17.69 -3.41 2.23
N LYS A 60 18.54 -2.42 2.55
CA LYS A 60 18.92 -1.33 1.62
C LYS A 60 19.40 -1.84 0.26
N ILE A 61 20.07 -2.98 0.22
CA ILE A 61 20.57 -3.60 -1.02
C ILE A 61 19.44 -4.18 -1.88
N ASN A 62 18.31 -4.57 -1.27
CA ASN A 62 17.13 -5.06 -1.96
C ASN A 62 15.85 -4.59 -1.25
N PRO A 63 15.48 -3.32 -1.36
CA PRO A 63 14.34 -2.77 -0.63
C PRO A 63 12.99 -3.35 -1.07
N GLY A 64 12.94 -4.00 -2.24
CA GLY A 64 11.75 -4.72 -2.73
C GLY A 64 11.54 -6.09 -2.12
N GLN A 65 12.56 -6.67 -1.52
CA GLN A 65 12.51 -8.00 -0.92
C GLN A 65 11.41 -8.10 0.13
N LEU A 66 10.66 -9.20 0.10
CA LEU A 66 9.71 -9.53 1.15
C LEU A 66 10.47 -9.94 2.42
N LEU A 67 9.97 -9.46 3.54
CA LEU A 67 10.43 -9.93 4.85
C LEU A 67 9.83 -11.31 5.13
N ASP A 68 10.55 -12.12 5.87
CA ASP A 68 10.00 -13.38 6.37
C ASP A 68 8.86 -13.13 7.37
N VAL A 69 7.97 -14.12 7.48
CA VAL A 69 6.74 -14.02 8.29
C VAL A 69 7.05 -13.72 9.75
N LYS A 70 8.08 -14.36 10.32
CA LYS A 70 8.46 -14.17 11.71
C LYS A 70 8.95 -12.73 11.98
N THR A 71 9.73 -12.18 11.05
CA THR A 71 10.16 -10.77 11.14
C THR A 71 8.98 -9.81 11.06
N LEU A 72 8.02 -10.06 10.16
CA LEU A 72 6.81 -9.24 10.07
C LEU A 72 5.98 -9.34 11.36
N GLU A 73 5.76 -10.53 11.87
CA GLU A 73 5.01 -10.80 13.09
C GLU A 73 5.59 -10.02 14.28
N GLN A 74 6.89 -10.15 14.52
CA GLN A 74 7.58 -9.41 15.60
C GLN A 74 7.44 -7.89 15.48
N ARG A 75 7.52 -7.37 14.25
CA ARG A 75 7.34 -5.93 14.01
C ARG A 75 5.91 -5.48 14.27
N PHE A 76 4.93 -6.26 13.83
CA PHE A 76 3.52 -5.96 14.05
C PHE A 76 3.14 -6.04 15.53
N GLU A 77 3.65 -7.04 16.24
CA GLU A 77 3.52 -7.14 17.69
C GLU A 77 4.08 -5.90 18.40
N SER A 78 5.28 -5.47 18.02
CA SER A 78 5.90 -4.28 18.61
C SER A 78 5.16 -2.97 18.30
N LEU A 79 4.38 -2.93 17.21
CA LEU A 79 3.50 -1.82 16.86
C LEU A 79 2.13 -1.90 17.53
N GLY A 80 1.86 -2.95 18.31
CA GLY A 80 0.59 -3.16 18.99
C GLY A 80 -0.57 -3.49 18.05
N LEU A 81 -0.29 -4.18 16.91
CA LEU A 81 -1.34 -4.53 15.97
C LEU A 81 -2.15 -5.71 16.45
N GLU A 82 -3.43 -5.73 16.07
CA GLU A 82 -4.40 -6.78 16.36
C GLU A 82 -5.17 -7.09 15.06
N LEU A 83 -5.41 -8.39 14.78
CA LEU A 83 -6.00 -8.81 13.51
C LEU A 83 -7.45 -8.36 13.31
N ASP A 84 -8.16 -8.10 14.39
CA ASP A 84 -9.58 -7.71 14.43
C ASP A 84 -9.80 -6.20 14.63
N ARG A 85 -8.72 -5.42 14.79
CA ARG A 85 -8.82 -3.96 14.89
C ARG A 85 -8.61 -3.28 13.54
N PRO A 86 -9.40 -2.22 13.24
CA PRO A 86 -9.19 -1.39 12.06
C PRO A 86 -7.81 -0.70 12.08
N ILE A 87 -7.14 -0.64 10.94
CA ILE A 87 -5.82 -0.01 10.81
C ILE A 87 -5.85 1.06 9.71
N VAL A 88 -5.30 2.23 10.04
CA VAL A 88 -5.14 3.36 9.13
C VAL A 88 -3.66 3.56 8.82
N VAL A 89 -3.29 3.59 7.56
CA VAL A 89 -1.92 3.89 7.12
C VAL A 89 -1.83 5.35 6.70
N VAL A 90 -0.90 6.09 7.30
CA VAL A 90 -0.71 7.53 7.08
C VAL A 90 0.71 7.80 6.57
N SER A 91 0.80 8.30 5.33
CA SER A 91 2.02 8.86 4.74
C SER A 91 2.09 10.38 4.90
N GLU A 92 3.15 11.02 4.41
CA GLU A 92 3.28 12.47 4.46
C GLU A 92 2.20 13.17 3.61
N GLY A 93 2.01 12.72 2.38
CA GLY A 93 1.09 13.35 1.44
C GLY A 93 1.68 14.58 0.74
N ALA A 94 3.00 14.67 0.63
CA ALA A 94 3.67 15.75 -0.09
C ALA A 94 3.68 15.55 -1.60
N ASN A 95 3.60 14.30 -2.06
CA ASN A 95 3.59 13.94 -3.47
C ASN A 95 2.94 12.56 -3.69
N ASP A 96 2.72 12.20 -4.95
CA ASP A 96 2.12 10.95 -5.36
C ASP A 96 2.92 9.70 -4.94
N SER A 97 4.25 9.80 -4.86
CA SER A 97 5.11 8.70 -4.41
C SER A 97 4.94 8.37 -2.92
N ASP A 98 4.57 9.35 -2.07
CA ASP A 98 4.29 9.09 -0.66
C ASP A 98 3.10 8.13 -0.49
N PHE A 99 2.11 8.24 -1.37
CA PHE A 99 1.00 7.29 -1.41
C PHE A 99 1.49 5.87 -1.71
N GLY A 100 2.47 5.70 -2.61
CA GLY A 100 3.06 4.40 -2.92
C GLY A 100 3.68 3.71 -1.70
N ALA A 101 4.23 4.48 -0.75
CA ALA A 101 4.69 3.94 0.53
C ALA A 101 3.52 3.40 1.36
N ALA A 102 2.43 4.18 1.49
CA ALA A 102 1.24 3.75 2.21
C ALA A 102 0.58 2.52 1.54
N ALA A 103 0.47 2.50 0.22
CA ALA A 103 -0.07 1.37 -0.54
C ALA A 103 0.77 0.10 -0.33
N ARG A 104 2.11 0.20 -0.27
CA ARG A 104 2.98 -0.95 0.01
C ARG A 104 2.80 -1.46 1.44
N VAL A 105 2.62 -0.59 2.42
CA VAL A 105 2.32 -1.00 3.80
C VAL A 105 0.94 -1.67 3.86
N TYR A 106 -0.07 -1.07 3.25
CA TYR A 106 -1.42 -1.64 3.14
C TYR A 106 -1.38 -3.05 2.53
N TRP A 107 -0.68 -3.22 1.39
CA TRP A 107 -0.50 -4.52 0.75
C TRP A 107 0.20 -5.54 1.67
N THR A 108 1.23 -5.12 2.41
CA THR A 108 1.95 -5.99 3.34
C THR A 108 1.05 -6.46 4.48
N LEU A 109 0.29 -5.55 5.09
CA LEU A 109 -0.68 -5.87 6.14
C LEU A 109 -1.78 -6.80 5.62
N LYS A 110 -2.37 -6.50 4.46
CA LYS A 110 -3.41 -7.32 3.83
C LYS A 110 -2.90 -8.73 3.51
N SER A 111 -1.69 -8.84 3.01
CA SER A 111 -1.06 -10.13 2.73
C SER A 111 -0.74 -10.92 4.01
N SER A 112 -0.60 -10.24 5.15
CA SER A 112 -0.35 -10.82 6.47
C SER A 112 -1.63 -11.18 7.25
N GLY A 113 -2.81 -11.02 6.64
CA GLY A 113 -4.09 -11.45 7.22
C GLY A 113 -4.95 -10.35 7.85
N PHE A 114 -4.47 -9.10 7.90
CA PHE A 114 -5.30 -7.99 8.34
C PHE A 114 -6.37 -7.67 7.29
N THR A 115 -7.60 -7.48 7.69
CA THR A 115 -8.74 -7.35 6.77
C THR A 115 -9.36 -5.96 6.76
N ASP A 116 -9.36 -5.26 7.88
CA ASP A 116 -9.96 -3.93 8.03
C ASP A 116 -8.91 -2.83 7.97
N LEU A 117 -8.58 -2.43 6.76
CA LEU A 117 -7.44 -1.56 6.44
C LEU A 117 -7.89 -0.37 5.61
N THR A 118 -7.30 0.80 5.87
CA THR A 118 -7.45 1.97 5.00
C THR A 118 -6.13 2.72 4.84
N ILE A 119 -6.02 3.44 3.73
CA ILE A 119 -5.02 4.48 3.52
C ILE A 119 -5.72 5.83 3.67
N LEU A 120 -5.12 6.75 4.43
CA LEU A 120 -5.58 8.14 4.48
C LEU A 120 -5.20 8.84 3.17
N ASN A 121 -6.21 9.17 2.36
CA ASN A 121 -6.02 9.82 1.07
C ASN A 121 -5.45 11.23 1.23
N GLY A 122 -4.30 11.47 0.62
CA GLY A 122 -3.55 12.72 0.78
C GLY A 122 -2.71 12.81 2.06
N GLY A 123 -2.66 11.73 2.86
CA GLY A 123 -1.76 11.60 4.01
C GLY A 123 -1.97 12.65 5.13
N LYS A 124 -0.92 12.83 5.93
CA LYS A 124 -0.92 13.78 7.06
C LYS A 124 -1.21 15.21 6.61
N GLN A 125 -0.67 15.64 5.47
CA GLN A 125 -0.89 17.00 4.98
C GLN A 125 -2.37 17.27 4.67
N ALA A 126 -3.08 16.31 4.07
CA ALA A 126 -4.51 16.47 3.81
C ALA A 126 -5.34 16.51 5.11
N TRP A 127 -4.95 15.72 6.12
CA TRP A 127 -5.56 15.75 7.46
C TRP A 127 -5.43 17.13 8.10
N GLU A 128 -4.23 17.69 8.12
CA GLU A 128 -3.93 19.00 8.68
C GLU A 128 -4.61 20.12 7.90
N ALA A 129 -4.60 20.07 6.57
CA ALA A 129 -5.28 21.04 5.71
C ALA A 129 -6.80 21.04 5.90
N ALA A 130 -7.38 19.91 6.28
CA ALA A 130 -8.79 19.78 6.64
C ALA A 130 -9.11 20.31 8.06
N GLY A 131 -8.11 20.80 8.80
CA GLY A 131 -8.26 21.40 10.13
C GLY A 131 -8.38 20.38 11.28
N TYR A 132 -8.06 19.11 11.04
CA TYR A 132 -8.11 18.09 12.08
C TYR A 132 -6.87 18.13 13.00
N PRO A 133 -6.98 17.66 14.25
CA PRO A 133 -5.95 17.85 15.26
C PRO A 133 -4.67 17.07 14.96
N ILE A 134 -3.55 17.74 15.17
CA ILE A 134 -2.18 17.21 15.15
C ILE A 134 -1.59 17.34 16.55
N GLY A 135 -0.86 16.32 16.99
CA GLY A 135 -0.17 16.27 18.27
C GLY A 135 1.30 15.93 18.11
N GLN A 136 2.05 16.03 19.23
CA GLN A 136 3.47 15.68 19.30
C GLN A 136 3.76 14.68 20.44
N ILE A 137 2.70 14.18 21.08
CA ILE A 137 2.85 13.21 22.17
C ILE A 137 3.16 11.85 21.55
N ASN A 138 4.38 11.37 21.78
CA ASN A 138 4.82 10.07 21.28
C ASN A 138 4.01 8.95 21.95
N VAL A 139 3.28 8.18 21.13
CA VAL A 139 2.56 6.99 21.56
C VAL A 139 3.53 5.82 21.68
N LYS A 140 3.50 5.15 22.81
CA LYS A 140 4.20 3.87 23.01
C LYS A 140 3.16 2.74 22.93
N PRO A 141 3.07 2.02 21.81
CA PRO A 141 2.12 0.92 21.69
C PRO A 141 2.47 -0.16 22.71
N GLN A 142 1.43 -0.78 23.27
CA GLN A 142 1.59 -2.00 24.04
C GLN A 142 1.78 -3.15 23.06
N ALA A 143 2.84 -3.93 23.24
CA ALA A 143 3.09 -5.08 22.39
C ALA A 143 1.96 -6.11 22.52
N THR A 144 1.60 -6.72 21.42
CA THR A 144 0.58 -7.76 21.30
C THR A 144 1.22 -9.12 21.03
N GLU A 145 0.43 -10.17 20.99
CA GLU A 145 0.80 -11.49 20.47
C GLU A 145 0.02 -11.76 19.20
N LEU A 146 0.71 -12.10 18.11
CA LEU A 146 0.12 -12.36 16.82
C LEU A 146 0.51 -13.76 16.30
N ASN A 147 -0.36 -14.29 15.48
CA ASN A 147 -0.06 -15.46 14.65
C ASN A 147 -0.54 -15.15 13.23
N ILE A 148 0.36 -14.60 12.42
CA ILE A 148 0.05 -14.17 11.06
C ILE A 148 0.34 -15.26 10.04
N THR A 149 -0.42 -15.25 8.96
CA THR A 149 -0.16 -16.08 7.78
C THR A 149 -0.04 -15.19 6.56
N PHE A 150 1.14 -15.19 5.93
CA PHE A 150 1.34 -14.41 4.72
C PHE A 150 0.77 -15.15 3.51
N THR A 151 -0.28 -14.60 2.89
CA THR A 151 -0.89 -15.20 1.70
C THR A 151 -0.11 -14.86 0.43
N GLN A 152 0.07 -15.85 -0.45
CA GLN A 152 0.64 -15.65 -1.79
C GLN A 152 -0.39 -15.13 -2.81
N LYS A 153 -1.65 -14.97 -2.41
CA LYS A 153 -2.73 -14.55 -3.32
C LYS A 153 -2.45 -13.23 -4.04
N TRP A 154 -1.71 -12.33 -3.38
CA TRP A 154 -1.44 -10.98 -3.88
C TRP A 154 0.01 -10.82 -4.36
N THR A 155 0.69 -11.93 -4.66
CA THR A 155 2.10 -11.94 -5.08
C THR A 155 2.25 -12.87 -6.28
N ALA A 156 2.84 -12.37 -7.37
CA ALA A 156 3.27 -13.22 -8.48
C ALA A 156 4.74 -13.63 -8.29
N THR A 157 5.04 -14.91 -8.43
CA THR A 157 6.42 -15.41 -8.40
C THR A 157 7.14 -15.13 -9.71
N THR A 158 8.47 -15.23 -9.72
CA THR A 158 9.27 -15.09 -10.95
C THR A 158 8.83 -16.11 -12.00
N GLU A 159 8.56 -17.34 -11.62
CA GLU A 159 8.11 -18.43 -12.51
C GLU A 159 6.77 -18.10 -13.14
N GLN A 160 5.82 -17.60 -12.36
CA GLN A 160 4.51 -17.15 -12.86
C GLN A 160 4.67 -15.99 -13.86
N VAL A 161 5.49 -14.98 -13.54
CA VAL A 161 5.76 -13.88 -14.47
C VAL A 161 6.42 -14.36 -15.75
N VAL A 162 7.36 -15.31 -15.68
CA VAL A 162 7.97 -15.93 -16.87
C VAL A 162 6.92 -16.65 -17.71
N SER A 163 6.02 -17.40 -17.09
CA SER A 163 4.93 -18.09 -17.80
C SER A 163 3.97 -17.11 -18.46
N VAL A 164 3.68 -15.95 -17.84
CA VAL A 164 2.90 -14.88 -18.47
C VAL A 164 3.65 -14.32 -19.69
N THR A 165 4.95 -14.06 -19.60
CA THR A 165 5.72 -13.54 -20.75
C THR A 165 5.82 -14.52 -21.92
N LYS A 166 5.63 -15.81 -21.67
CA LYS A 166 5.57 -16.87 -22.71
C LYS A 166 4.16 -17.12 -23.25
N GLY A 167 3.14 -16.47 -22.70
CA GLY A 167 1.73 -16.71 -23.05
C GLY A 167 1.15 -18.03 -22.52
N GLU A 168 1.78 -18.65 -21.54
CA GLU A 168 1.32 -19.87 -20.87
C GLU A 168 0.26 -19.57 -19.80
N ILE A 169 0.25 -18.36 -19.24
CA ILE A 169 -0.73 -17.83 -18.29
C ILE A 169 -1.31 -16.54 -18.86
N ASP A 170 -2.64 -16.46 -18.90
CA ASP A 170 -3.37 -15.27 -19.33
C ASP A 170 -3.50 -14.29 -18.16
N SER A 171 -2.51 -13.42 -18.04
CA SER A 171 -2.47 -12.30 -17.10
C SER A 171 -1.86 -11.07 -17.76
N LEU A 172 -2.35 -9.90 -17.42
CA LEU A 172 -1.78 -8.65 -17.89
C LEU A 172 -0.60 -8.24 -16.99
N LEU A 173 0.58 -8.05 -17.57
CA LEU A 173 1.70 -7.40 -16.90
C LEU A 173 1.56 -5.88 -17.05
N LEU A 174 1.50 -5.17 -15.90
CA LEU A 174 1.27 -3.73 -15.85
C LEU A 174 2.47 -3.03 -15.20
N ASP A 175 3.25 -2.31 -16.03
CA ASP A 175 4.41 -1.54 -15.56
C ASP A 175 3.95 -0.20 -14.98
N ALA A 176 4.12 -0.04 -13.66
CA ALA A 176 3.72 1.15 -12.91
C ALA A 176 4.69 2.34 -13.06
N ARG A 177 5.84 2.15 -13.72
CA ARG A 177 6.90 3.15 -13.81
C ARG A 177 6.60 4.23 -14.87
N PRO A 178 7.29 5.39 -14.79
CA PRO A 178 7.23 6.40 -15.86
C PRO A 178 7.56 5.82 -17.24
N ALA A 179 6.99 6.39 -18.30
CA ALA A 179 7.20 5.95 -19.68
C ALA A 179 8.68 5.83 -20.07
N SER A 180 9.54 6.73 -19.56
CA SER A 180 10.98 6.68 -19.82
C SER A 180 11.69 5.43 -19.26
N PHE A 181 11.19 4.86 -18.17
CA PHE A 181 11.69 3.59 -17.63
C PHE A 181 11.15 2.40 -18.43
N TYR A 182 9.88 2.46 -18.80
CA TYR A 182 9.25 1.46 -19.66
C TYR A 182 9.93 1.36 -21.01
N ALA A 183 10.22 2.49 -21.65
CA ALA A 183 10.92 2.57 -22.94
C ALA A 183 12.41 2.20 -22.87
N GLY A 184 13.00 2.10 -21.67
CA GLY A 184 14.41 1.81 -21.50
C GLY A 184 15.33 3.03 -21.65
N GLU A 185 14.80 4.24 -21.70
CA GLU A 185 15.56 5.49 -21.75
C GLU A 185 16.22 5.81 -20.40
N LYS A 186 15.60 5.35 -19.32
CA LYS A 186 16.09 5.44 -17.94
C LYS A 186 16.10 4.08 -17.26
N SER A 187 16.97 3.93 -16.29
CA SER A 187 17.09 2.72 -15.47
C SER A 187 17.13 3.06 -14.00
N HIS A 188 16.52 2.23 -13.17
CA HIS A 188 16.65 2.29 -11.70
C HIS A 188 17.96 1.64 -11.29
N GLY A 189 18.62 2.18 -10.24
CA GLY A 189 19.91 1.62 -9.76
C GLY A 189 19.85 0.16 -9.30
N ALA A 190 18.66 -0.35 -8.94
CA ALA A 190 18.44 -1.76 -8.59
C ALA A 190 18.15 -2.65 -9.82
N ALA A 191 18.04 -2.10 -11.04
CA ALA A 191 17.74 -2.88 -12.24
C ALA A 191 19.03 -3.36 -12.90
N ALA A 192 19.07 -4.64 -13.27
CA ALA A 192 20.20 -5.21 -14.01
C ALA A 192 20.31 -4.68 -15.45
N ARG A 193 19.21 -4.20 -16.01
CA ARG A 193 19.12 -3.64 -17.37
C ARG A 193 17.92 -2.69 -17.50
N PRO A 194 17.94 -1.72 -18.44
CA PRO A 194 16.81 -0.87 -18.75
C PRO A 194 15.67 -1.60 -19.46
N GLY A 195 14.52 -0.94 -19.60
CA GLY A 195 13.36 -1.46 -20.32
C GLY A 195 12.35 -2.15 -19.39
N THR A 196 11.41 -2.86 -20.00
CA THR A 196 10.29 -3.51 -19.34
C THR A 196 10.23 -5.01 -19.62
N LEU A 197 9.25 -5.71 -19.01
CA LEU A 197 9.00 -7.13 -19.27
C LEU A 197 8.32 -7.31 -20.63
N PRO A 198 8.63 -8.40 -21.38
CA PRO A 198 7.98 -8.70 -22.65
C PRO A 198 6.45 -8.75 -22.50
N GLY A 199 5.73 -8.08 -23.41
CA GLY A 199 4.26 -8.05 -23.44
C GLY A 199 3.61 -7.15 -22.38
N ALA A 200 4.39 -6.49 -21.51
CA ALA A 200 3.83 -5.59 -20.50
C ALA A 200 3.23 -4.33 -21.14
N LYS A 201 2.14 -3.84 -20.55
CA LYS A 201 1.59 -2.51 -20.81
C LYS A 201 2.11 -1.52 -19.77
N ASN A 202 2.23 -0.25 -20.13
CA ASN A 202 2.60 0.80 -19.19
C ASN A 202 1.34 1.52 -18.68
N TYR A 203 1.21 1.61 -17.38
CA TYR A 203 0.28 2.52 -16.74
C TYR A 203 0.96 3.20 -15.56
N TYR A 204 1.39 4.42 -15.79
CA TYR A 204 2.16 5.21 -14.84
C TYR A 204 1.36 5.44 -13.55
N TYR A 205 1.89 5.02 -12.42
CA TYR A 205 1.20 5.06 -11.12
C TYR A 205 0.65 6.46 -10.77
N ALA A 206 1.34 7.53 -11.18
CA ALA A 206 0.90 8.89 -10.89
C ALA A 206 -0.36 9.32 -11.67
N SER A 207 -0.81 8.52 -12.65
CA SER A 207 -2.05 8.81 -13.40
C SER A 207 -3.32 8.67 -12.56
N PHE A 208 -3.22 8.07 -11.38
CA PHE A 208 -4.35 7.99 -10.43
C PHE A 208 -4.57 9.28 -9.64
N PHE A 209 -3.62 10.20 -9.64
CA PHE A 209 -3.65 11.38 -8.80
C PHE A 209 -4.20 12.60 -9.53
N VAL A 210 -4.78 13.51 -8.78
CA VAL A 210 -5.02 14.87 -9.28
C VAL A 210 -3.64 15.49 -9.57
N PRO A 211 -3.41 16.11 -10.72
CA PRO A 211 -2.12 16.70 -11.04
C PRO A 211 -1.64 17.67 -9.95
N GLY A 212 -0.43 17.43 -9.44
CA GLY A 212 0.17 18.22 -8.37
C GLY A 212 -0.34 17.93 -6.95
N ALA A 213 -1.21 16.94 -6.77
CA ALA A 213 -1.71 16.51 -5.47
C ALA A 213 -1.18 15.12 -5.10
N ALA A 214 -1.18 14.83 -3.80
CA ALA A 214 -0.82 13.51 -3.24
C ALA A 214 -2.04 12.63 -2.96
N ALA A 215 -3.22 13.06 -3.42
CA ALA A 215 -4.48 12.36 -3.22
C ALA A 215 -4.93 11.67 -4.51
N ILE A 216 -5.39 10.42 -4.39
CA ILE A 216 -6.05 9.69 -5.47
C ILE A 216 -7.31 10.47 -5.87
N SER A 217 -7.49 10.67 -7.17
CA SER A 217 -8.64 11.38 -7.73
C SER A 217 -9.92 10.56 -7.57
N SER A 218 -10.97 11.19 -7.09
CA SER A 218 -12.33 10.61 -7.08
C SER A 218 -12.96 10.53 -8.48
N ALA A 219 -12.35 11.18 -9.48
CA ALA A 219 -12.83 11.19 -10.86
C ALA A 219 -12.35 10.01 -11.71
N ILE A 220 -11.64 9.02 -11.12
CA ILE A 220 -11.20 7.84 -11.85
C ILE A 220 -12.40 6.99 -12.25
N ASP A 221 -12.58 6.86 -13.55
CA ASP A 221 -13.53 5.92 -14.12
C ASP A 221 -12.84 4.59 -14.43
N VAL A 222 -13.07 3.60 -13.58
CA VAL A 222 -12.49 2.26 -13.69
C VAL A 222 -12.89 1.58 -15.01
N ALA A 223 -14.11 1.80 -15.51
CA ALA A 223 -14.57 1.20 -16.76
C ALA A 223 -13.77 1.76 -17.96
N SER A 224 -13.61 3.09 -18.02
CA SER A 224 -12.79 3.76 -19.05
C SER A 224 -11.32 3.34 -18.96
N LEU A 225 -10.78 3.17 -17.75
CA LEU A 225 -9.42 2.70 -17.55
C LEU A 225 -9.24 1.27 -18.07
N LYS A 226 -10.14 0.35 -17.72
CA LYS A 226 -10.12 -1.02 -18.24
C LYS A 226 -10.18 -1.05 -19.77
N ALA A 227 -11.07 -0.27 -20.38
CA ALA A 227 -11.19 -0.16 -21.83
C ALA A 227 -9.90 0.35 -22.48
N THR A 228 -9.30 1.40 -21.92
CA THR A 228 -8.04 1.99 -22.41
C THR A 228 -6.88 0.99 -22.35
N LEU A 229 -6.81 0.20 -21.28
CA LEU A 229 -5.78 -0.81 -21.09
C LEU A 229 -6.11 -2.14 -21.79
N GLY A 230 -7.33 -2.29 -22.35
CA GLY A 230 -7.80 -3.53 -22.93
C GLY A 230 -7.79 -4.66 -21.90
N ILE A 231 -8.30 -4.38 -20.71
CA ILE A 231 -8.43 -5.35 -19.61
C ILE A 231 -9.79 -6.03 -19.75
N GLU A 232 -9.78 -7.35 -19.89
CA GLU A 232 -10.99 -8.15 -19.93
C GLU A 232 -11.57 -8.37 -18.52
N ASP A 233 -12.87 -8.63 -18.45
CA ASP A 233 -13.51 -8.93 -17.17
C ASP A 233 -12.91 -10.21 -16.57
N LYS A 234 -12.52 -10.11 -15.29
CA LYS A 234 -11.86 -11.17 -14.52
C LYS A 234 -10.42 -11.50 -14.94
N GLN A 235 -9.82 -10.76 -15.88
CA GLN A 235 -8.41 -10.93 -16.20
C GLN A 235 -7.54 -10.58 -14.98
N GLU A 236 -6.60 -11.45 -14.64
CA GLU A 236 -5.62 -11.17 -13.61
C GLU A 236 -4.61 -10.13 -14.09
N ILE A 237 -4.24 -9.23 -13.17
CA ILE A 237 -3.27 -8.16 -13.44
C ILE A 237 -2.10 -8.31 -12.48
N VAL A 238 -0.90 -8.37 -13.01
CA VAL A 238 0.35 -8.32 -12.25
C VAL A 238 0.98 -6.95 -12.40
N SER A 239 0.81 -6.09 -11.40
CA SER A 239 1.47 -4.79 -11.35
C SER A 239 2.91 -4.95 -10.89
N PHE A 240 3.86 -4.29 -11.54
CA PHE A 240 5.26 -4.35 -11.17
C PHE A 240 5.98 -3.00 -11.32
N CYS A 241 7.08 -2.87 -10.59
CA CYS A 241 8.09 -1.82 -10.72
C CYS A 241 9.45 -2.37 -10.25
N ASN A 242 10.43 -1.51 -9.93
CA ASN A 242 11.74 -2.00 -9.50
C ASN A 242 11.80 -2.49 -8.05
N THR A 243 11.01 -1.89 -7.14
CA THR A 243 11.09 -2.16 -5.69
C THR A 243 9.75 -2.41 -5.03
N GLY A 244 8.66 -2.59 -5.81
CA GLY A 244 7.31 -2.84 -5.31
C GLY A 244 6.65 -1.64 -4.60
N HIS A 245 7.17 -0.43 -4.79
CA HIS A 245 6.64 0.80 -4.21
C HIS A 245 5.50 1.36 -5.08
N TRP A 246 5.79 1.74 -6.32
CA TRP A 246 4.79 2.26 -7.26
C TRP A 246 3.81 1.19 -7.75
N ALA A 247 4.27 -0.06 -7.84
CA ALA A 247 3.40 -1.18 -8.20
C ALA A 247 2.25 -1.38 -7.21
N ALA A 248 2.46 -1.07 -5.94
CA ALA A 248 1.42 -1.15 -4.93
C ALA A 248 0.33 -0.08 -5.10
N THR A 249 0.63 1.05 -5.75
CA THR A 249 -0.39 2.06 -6.09
C THR A 249 -1.34 1.55 -7.18
N ASN A 250 -0.81 0.83 -8.18
CA ASN A 250 -1.62 0.27 -9.26
C ASN A 250 -2.44 -0.97 -8.81
N TRP A 251 -1.97 -1.66 -7.77
CA TRP A 251 -2.62 -2.82 -7.18
C TRP A 251 -3.82 -2.43 -6.31
#